data_3ab14c10ad2c57b9fb1fd1bb0dc6bcdc
#
_entry.id   3ab14c10ad2c57b9fb1fd1bb0dc6bcdc
#
_cell.length_a   1.000
_cell.length_b   1.000
_cell.length_c   1.000
_cell.angle_alpha   90.00
_cell.angle_beta   90.00
_cell.angle_gamma   90.00
#
_symmetry.space_group_name_H-M   'P 1'
#
loop_
_entity.id
_entity.type
_entity.pdbx_description
1 polymer ?
#
loop_
_entity_poly.entity_id
_entity_poly.type
_entity_poly.pdbx_seq_one_letter_code
_entity_poly.pdbx_strand_id
1 'polypeptide(L)'
;MKKILLTASTAALLCGCGGPNYSITGNAGLEPGDSVFLIGSGRTELAAGIVCADSTIRLKGRVAEPEIARLADQERIPVGTAVIFLEPGEIRTVPTDDRRVYAVSGTPLNDRKREFDERMADFDRKFRELPLDAPADSLYADYNKLVPESIEANLDNLFGAYLFSVYEFDGND
;
A
#
# COMPACT_ATOMS: atom_id res chain seq x y z
N MET A 1 -29.08 -62.69 -6.20
CA MET A 1 -27.86 -61.85 -6.21
C MET A 1 -28.23 -60.45 -6.71
N LYS A 2 -28.40 -59.48 -5.81
CA LYS A 2 -28.76 -58.09 -6.11
C LYS A 2 -27.44 -57.29 -6.26
N LYS A 3 -27.16 -56.78 -7.46
CA LYS A 3 -26.06 -55.86 -7.73
C LYS A 3 -26.47 -54.47 -7.27
N ILE A 4 -25.75 -53.92 -6.25
CA ILE A 4 -25.87 -52.54 -5.80
C ILE A 4 -24.95 -51.72 -6.69
N LEU A 5 -25.49 -50.84 -7.54
CA LEU A 5 -24.77 -49.81 -8.27
C LEU A 5 -24.47 -48.67 -7.30
N LEU A 6 -23.21 -48.49 -6.97
CA LEU A 6 -22.72 -47.34 -6.23
C LEU A 6 -22.48 -46.20 -7.23
N THR A 7 -23.37 -45.23 -7.26
CA THR A 7 -23.17 -43.99 -8.04
C THR A 7 -22.25 -43.07 -7.23
N ALA A 8 -21.00 -42.96 -7.64
CA ALA A 8 -20.06 -41.97 -7.13
C ALA A 8 -20.48 -40.59 -7.65
N SER A 9 -21.06 -39.77 -6.76
CA SER A 9 -21.36 -38.37 -7.01
C SER A 9 -20.07 -37.56 -6.93
N THR A 10 -19.48 -37.24 -8.09
CA THR A 10 -18.30 -36.37 -8.18
C THR A 10 -18.77 -34.94 -7.93
N ALA A 11 -18.59 -34.46 -6.71
CA ALA A 11 -18.73 -33.03 -6.41
C ALA A 11 -17.59 -32.28 -7.13
N ALA A 12 -17.92 -31.65 -8.26
CA ALA A 12 -17.02 -30.73 -8.91
C ALA A 12 -16.89 -29.49 -8.03
N LEU A 13 -15.82 -29.40 -7.25
CA LEU A 13 -15.35 -28.17 -6.64
C LEU A 13 -15.02 -27.20 -7.78
N LEU A 14 -15.92 -26.28 -8.05
CA LEU A 14 -15.65 -25.09 -8.86
C LEU A 14 -14.64 -24.23 -8.09
N CYS A 15 -13.36 -24.61 -8.09
CA CYS A 15 -12.27 -23.72 -7.82
C CYS A 15 -12.32 -22.62 -8.87
N GLY A 16 -12.77 -21.43 -8.50
CA GLY A 16 -12.69 -20.26 -9.35
C GLY A 16 -11.25 -20.07 -9.83
N CYS A 17 -10.97 -20.46 -11.06
CA CYS A 17 -9.68 -20.32 -11.73
C CYS A 17 -9.45 -18.85 -12.10
N GLY A 18 -9.14 -18.01 -11.10
CA GLY A 18 -8.55 -16.71 -11.32
C GLY A 18 -7.14 -16.72 -10.75
N GLY A 19 -6.11 -16.64 -11.59
CA GLY A 19 -4.72 -16.49 -11.16
C GLY A 19 -4.53 -15.18 -10.35
N PRO A 20 -3.31 -14.93 -9.85
CA PRO A 20 -2.98 -13.67 -9.19
C PRO A 20 -3.32 -12.49 -10.13
N ASN A 21 -3.89 -11.43 -9.57
CA ASN A 21 -4.18 -10.21 -10.33
C ASN A 21 -3.32 -9.01 -9.90
N TYR A 22 -2.53 -9.14 -8.81
CA TYR A 22 -1.49 -8.18 -8.46
C TYR A 22 -0.14 -8.87 -8.27
N SER A 23 0.92 -8.10 -8.45
CA SER A 23 2.28 -8.44 -8.02
C SER A 23 2.92 -7.26 -7.32
N ILE A 24 3.73 -7.52 -6.29
CA ILE A 24 4.55 -6.52 -5.61
C ILE A 24 6.00 -6.91 -5.85
N THR A 25 6.80 -5.98 -6.37
CA THR A 25 8.23 -6.17 -6.64
C THR A 25 9.02 -4.94 -6.18
N GLY A 26 10.27 -5.14 -5.82
CA GLY A 26 11.16 -4.05 -5.44
C GLY A 26 11.89 -4.31 -4.15
N ASN A 27 12.37 -3.28 -3.49
CA ASN A 27 13.11 -3.36 -2.25
C ASN A 27 12.28 -2.75 -1.11
N ALA A 28 12.27 -3.41 0.05
CA ALA A 28 11.55 -3.00 1.26
C ALA A 28 12.50 -2.73 2.44
N GLY A 29 13.83 -2.67 2.21
CA GLY A 29 14.81 -2.42 3.26
C GLY A 29 15.06 -3.63 4.18
N LEU A 30 14.64 -4.83 3.76
CA LEU A 30 14.93 -6.10 4.44
C LEU A 30 16.18 -6.75 3.85
N GLU A 31 16.82 -7.61 4.65
CA GLU A 31 18.03 -8.33 4.23
C GLU A 31 17.68 -9.57 3.41
N PRO A 32 18.57 -10.00 2.48
CA PRO A 32 18.40 -11.25 1.75
C PRO A 32 18.23 -12.46 2.68
N GLY A 33 17.19 -13.24 2.41
CA GLY A 33 16.84 -14.42 3.22
C GLY A 33 15.81 -14.15 4.32
N ASP A 34 15.52 -12.90 4.63
CA ASP A 34 14.44 -12.53 5.56
C ASP A 34 13.07 -12.94 5.02
N SER A 35 12.17 -13.28 5.94
CA SER A 35 10.76 -13.47 5.61
C SER A 35 10.06 -12.11 5.49
N VAL A 36 9.26 -11.95 4.46
CA VAL A 36 8.43 -10.76 4.24
C VAL A 36 6.96 -11.17 4.12
N PHE A 37 6.11 -10.42 4.78
CA PHE A 37 4.66 -10.64 4.80
C PHE A 37 3.93 -9.42 4.31
N LEU A 38 2.84 -9.63 3.60
CA LEU A 38 1.89 -8.60 3.24
C LEU A 38 0.69 -8.70 4.17
N ILE A 39 0.47 -7.68 4.97
CA ILE A 39 -0.55 -7.64 6.01
C ILE A 39 -1.61 -6.62 5.62
N GLY A 40 -2.84 -7.07 5.47
CA GLY A 40 -4.02 -6.25 5.22
C GLY A 40 -4.71 -5.77 6.49
N SER A 41 -5.92 -5.25 6.32
CA SER A 41 -6.77 -4.79 7.40
C SER A 41 -7.05 -5.93 8.41
N GLY A 42 -7.17 -5.58 9.69
CA GLY A 42 -7.39 -6.56 10.77
C GLY A 42 -6.21 -7.51 11.02
N ARG A 43 -5.00 -7.19 10.52
CA ARG A 43 -3.78 -8.02 10.59
C ARG A 43 -3.88 -9.33 9.82
N THR A 44 -4.71 -9.40 8.79
CA THR A 44 -4.83 -10.56 7.92
C THR A 44 -3.59 -10.69 7.04
N GLU A 45 -2.96 -11.88 7.02
CA GLU A 45 -1.87 -12.18 6.10
C GLU A 45 -2.44 -12.44 4.70
N LEU A 46 -2.02 -11.65 3.73
CA LEU A 46 -2.50 -11.69 2.34
C LEU A 46 -1.51 -12.41 1.41
N ALA A 47 -0.22 -12.31 1.70
CA ALA A 47 0.85 -12.98 0.98
C ALA A 47 2.10 -13.08 1.87
N ALA A 48 2.96 -14.03 1.55
CA ALA A 48 4.26 -14.18 2.17
C ALA A 48 5.33 -14.54 1.14
N GLY A 49 6.59 -14.21 1.45
CA GLY A 49 7.74 -14.51 0.61
C GLY A 49 9.04 -14.45 1.38
N ILE A 50 10.13 -14.69 0.65
CA ILE A 50 11.49 -14.54 1.15
C ILE A 50 12.16 -13.45 0.31
N VAL A 51 12.93 -12.58 0.96
CA VAL A 51 13.73 -11.56 0.28
C VAL A 51 14.80 -12.23 -0.55
N CYS A 52 14.86 -11.91 -1.84
CA CYS A 52 15.79 -12.50 -2.79
C CYS A 52 17.25 -12.07 -2.49
N ALA A 53 18.22 -12.78 -3.07
CA ALA A 53 19.66 -12.48 -2.91
C ALA A 53 20.06 -11.07 -3.38
N ASP A 54 19.27 -10.46 -4.28
CA ASP A 54 19.42 -9.08 -4.77
C ASP A 54 18.65 -8.04 -3.91
N SER A 55 18.25 -8.42 -2.69
CA SER A 55 17.43 -7.62 -1.76
C SER A 55 16.04 -7.24 -2.31
N THR A 56 15.58 -7.89 -3.38
CA THR A 56 14.22 -7.66 -3.89
C THR A 56 13.20 -8.58 -3.23
N ILE A 57 11.98 -8.06 -3.08
CA ILE A 57 10.79 -8.84 -2.73
C ILE A 57 10.00 -9.17 -3.98
N ARG A 58 9.29 -10.30 -3.96
CA ARG A 58 8.37 -10.72 -5.04
C ARG A 58 7.16 -11.39 -4.42
N LEU A 59 6.09 -10.63 -4.24
CA LEU A 59 4.82 -11.12 -3.73
C LEU A 59 3.78 -11.12 -4.84
N LYS A 60 2.88 -12.08 -4.82
CA LYS A 60 1.75 -12.16 -5.75
C LYS A 60 0.51 -12.59 -5.00
N GLY A 61 -0.62 -12.09 -5.41
CA GLY A 61 -1.88 -12.48 -4.81
C GLY A 61 -3.06 -12.03 -5.66
N ARG A 62 -4.24 -12.14 -5.07
CA ARG A 62 -5.49 -11.75 -5.69
C ARG A 62 -6.26 -10.88 -4.72
N VAL A 63 -6.76 -9.78 -5.24
CA VAL A 63 -7.67 -8.89 -4.56
C VAL A 63 -8.96 -8.75 -5.40
N ALA A 64 -10.11 -8.77 -4.76
CA ALA A 64 -11.40 -8.58 -5.43
C ALA A 64 -11.73 -7.10 -5.57
N GLU A 65 -11.47 -6.34 -4.51
CA GLU A 65 -11.63 -4.89 -4.44
C GLU A 65 -10.35 -4.29 -3.85
N PRO A 66 -10.01 -3.04 -4.16
CA PRO A 66 -8.85 -2.39 -3.59
C PRO A 66 -8.88 -2.41 -2.06
N GLU A 67 -7.76 -2.77 -1.45
CA GLU A 67 -7.60 -2.76 0.00
C GLU A 67 -6.24 -2.17 0.43
N ILE A 68 -6.15 -1.75 1.69
CA ILE A 68 -4.92 -1.21 2.27
C ILE A 68 -4.11 -2.33 2.91
N ALA A 69 -2.82 -2.40 2.56
CA ALA A 69 -1.87 -3.35 3.14
C ALA A 69 -0.55 -2.68 3.52
N ARG A 70 0.26 -3.41 4.29
CA ARG A 70 1.62 -3.03 4.68
C ARG A 70 2.53 -4.23 4.57
N LEU A 71 3.80 -3.99 4.23
CA LEU A 71 4.82 -5.02 4.37
C LEU A 71 5.20 -5.16 5.85
N ALA A 72 5.49 -6.37 6.26
CA ALA A 72 5.91 -6.70 7.62
C ALA A 72 7.04 -7.75 7.59
N ASP A 73 7.87 -7.74 8.62
CA ASP A 73 8.94 -8.70 8.85
C ASP A 73 8.43 -10.04 9.40
N GLN A 74 9.36 -10.92 9.79
CA GLN A 74 9.07 -12.22 10.38
C GLN A 74 8.27 -12.15 11.69
N GLU A 75 8.35 -11.05 12.43
CA GLU A 75 7.64 -10.81 13.68
C GLU A 75 6.27 -10.15 13.46
N ARG A 76 5.88 -9.94 12.20
CA ARG A 76 4.68 -9.21 11.77
C ARG A 76 4.71 -7.72 12.16
N ILE A 77 5.92 -7.18 12.36
CA ILE A 77 6.12 -5.74 12.59
C ILE A 77 6.16 -5.04 11.22
N PRO A 78 5.40 -3.95 11.02
CA PRO A 78 5.45 -3.22 9.77
C PRO A 78 6.85 -2.74 9.42
N VAL A 79 7.30 -3.05 8.21
CA VAL A 79 8.56 -2.56 7.66
C VAL A 79 8.33 -1.18 7.09
N GLY A 80 8.87 -0.16 7.75
CA GLY A 80 8.65 1.23 7.34
C GLY A 80 7.22 1.72 7.56
N THR A 81 6.95 2.91 7.08
CA THR A 81 5.66 3.61 7.26
C THR A 81 4.74 3.56 6.03
N ALA A 82 5.24 3.03 4.90
CA ALA A 82 4.48 3.07 3.66
C ALA A 82 3.21 2.22 3.70
N VAL A 83 2.16 2.79 3.16
CA VAL A 83 0.90 2.11 2.88
C VAL A 83 0.89 1.66 1.43
N ILE A 84 0.43 0.46 1.17
CA ILE A 84 0.25 -0.11 -0.16
C ILE A 84 -1.25 -0.23 -0.43
N PHE A 85 -1.72 0.36 -1.52
CA PHE A 85 -3.05 0.09 -2.05
C PHE A 85 -2.96 -1.15 -2.94
N LEU A 86 -3.52 -2.27 -2.46
CA LEU A 86 -3.63 -3.48 -3.27
C LEU A 86 -4.77 -3.30 -4.26
N GLU A 87 -4.40 -3.29 -5.51
CA GLU A 87 -5.30 -3.24 -6.67
C GLU A 87 -4.68 -4.06 -7.82
N PRO A 88 -5.44 -4.49 -8.83
CA PRO A 88 -4.88 -5.24 -9.93
C PRO A 88 -3.76 -4.49 -10.66
N GLY A 89 -2.61 -5.18 -10.88
CA GLY A 89 -1.46 -4.61 -11.59
C GLY A 89 -0.12 -4.94 -10.97
N GLU A 90 0.92 -4.24 -11.43
CA GLU A 90 2.29 -4.36 -10.92
C GLU A 90 2.60 -3.21 -9.95
N ILE A 91 2.68 -3.53 -8.67
CA ILE A 91 3.06 -2.60 -7.61
C ILE A 91 4.56 -2.67 -7.41
N ARG A 92 5.22 -1.52 -7.33
CA ARG A 92 6.66 -1.41 -7.17
C ARG A 92 7.00 -0.67 -5.88
N THR A 93 7.98 -1.19 -5.15
CA THR A 93 8.54 -0.56 -3.95
C THR A 93 9.98 -0.15 -4.21
N VAL A 94 10.33 1.08 -3.85
CA VAL A 94 11.69 1.64 -3.99
C VAL A 94 12.10 2.27 -2.68
N PRO A 95 13.27 1.94 -2.11
CA PRO A 95 13.77 2.61 -0.91
C PRO A 95 13.88 4.11 -1.16
N THR A 96 13.56 4.91 -0.15
CA THR A 96 13.86 6.34 -0.14
C THR A 96 15.17 6.59 0.62
N ASP A 97 15.63 7.83 0.68
CA ASP A 97 16.82 8.22 1.46
C ASP A 97 16.65 7.91 2.96
N ASP A 98 15.42 7.98 3.47
CA ASP A 98 15.08 7.43 4.77
C ASP A 98 14.79 5.91 4.62
N ARG A 99 15.70 5.08 5.13
CA ARG A 99 15.58 3.61 5.09
C ARG A 99 14.31 3.05 5.75
N ARG A 100 13.58 3.89 6.50
CA ARG A 100 12.30 3.53 7.13
C ARG A 100 11.10 3.78 6.22
N VAL A 101 11.34 4.40 5.07
CA VAL A 101 10.29 4.74 4.10
C VAL A 101 10.67 4.13 2.77
N TYR A 102 9.70 3.55 2.10
CA TYR A 102 9.82 3.16 0.70
C TYR A 102 8.66 3.77 -0.09
N ALA A 103 8.97 4.26 -1.28
CA ALA A 103 7.96 4.75 -2.21
C ALA A 103 7.23 3.57 -2.85
N VAL A 104 5.92 3.70 -3.03
CA VAL A 104 5.07 2.71 -3.71
C VAL A 104 4.49 3.34 -4.97
N SER A 105 4.50 2.60 -6.08
CA SER A 105 4.05 3.09 -7.39
C SER A 105 3.60 1.95 -8.30
N GLY A 106 3.16 2.27 -9.52
CA GLY A 106 2.91 1.33 -10.61
C GLY A 106 1.47 0.95 -10.80
N THR A 107 0.57 1.41 -9.91
CA THR A 107 -0.87 1.27 -10.07
C THR A 107 -1.57 2.58 -9.71
N PRO A 108 -2.79 2.84 -10.19
CA PRO A 108 -3.44 4.16 -10.08
C PRO A 108 -3.51 4.74 -8.68
N LEU A 109 -3.91 3.95 -7.66
CA LEU A 109 -4.02 4.45 -6.29
C LEU A 109 -2.65 4.69 -5.64
N ASN A 110 -1.68 3.82 -5.92
CA ASN A 110 -0.32 3.97 -5.43
C ASN A 110 0.39 5.17 -6.08
N ASP A 111 0.16 5.42 -7.36
CA ASP A 111 0.74 6.58 -8.04
C ASP A 111 0.14 7.89 -7.53
N ARG A 112 -1.18 7.96 -7.28
CA ARG A 112 -1.83 9.12 -6.65
C ARG A 112 -1.28 9.39 -5.25
N LYS A 113 -1.10 8.33 -4.45
CA LYS A 113 -0.50 8.48 -3.13
C LYS A 113 0.92 8.99 -3.22
N ARG A 114 1.74 8.46 -4.11
CA ARG A 114 3.12 8.91 -4.33
C ARG A 114 3.17 10.40 -4.69
N GLU A 115 2.32 10.85 -5.63
CA GLU A 115 2.23 12.26 -6.02
C GLU A 115 1.82 13.17 -4.84
N PHE A 116 0.89 12.71 -4.02
CA PHE A 116 0.51 13.42 -2.80
C PHE A 116 1.68 13.50 -1.81
N ASP A 117 2.37 12.38 -1.54
CA ASP A 117 3.51 12.31 -0.63
C ASP A 117 4.66 13.21 -1.12
N GLU A 118 4.92 13.27 -2.44
CA GLU A 118 5.93 14.16 -3.05
C GLU A 118 5.57 15.63 -2.84
N ARG A 119 4.30 16.01 -2.97
CA ARG A 119 3.82 17.37 -2.68
C ARG A 119 3.97 17.71 -1.20
N MET A 120 3.61 16.80 -0.29
CA MET A 120 3.80 16.99 1.15
C MET A 120 5.29 17.17 1.50
N ALA A 121 6.16 16.33 0.96
CA ALA A 121 7.61 16.44 1.15
C ALA A 121 8.18 17.77 0.60
N ASP A 122 7.63 18.28 -0.50
CA ASP A 122 8.01 19.59 -1.05
C ASP A 122 7.62 20.75 -0.11
N PHE A 123 6.44 20.71 0.50
CA PHE A 123 6.06 21.68 1.54
C PHE A 123 6.98 21.59 2.75
N ASP A 124 7.25 20.40 3.26
CA ASP A 124 8.16 20.21 4.40
C ASP A 124 9.57 20.75 4.12
N ARG A 125 10.05 20.57 2.89
CA ARG A 125 11.33 21.15 2.46
C ARG A 125 11.27 22.68 2.45
N LYS A 126 10.24 23.26 1.83
CA LYS A 126 10.07 24.72 1.75
C LYS A 126 9.95 25.35 3.14
N PHE A 127 9.24 24.72 4.08
CA PHE A 127 9.16 25.20 5.46
C PHE A 127 10.52 25.17 6.17
N ARG A 128 11.32 24.11 5.97
CA ARG A 128 12.67 24.03 6.57
C ARG A 128 13.66 25.04 6.01
N GLU A 129 13.49 25.39 4.75
CA GLU A 129 14.36 26.35 4.04
C GLU A 129 13.93 27.81 4.25
N LEU A 130 12.74 28.03 4.83
CA LEU A 130 12.22 29.37 5.05
C LEU A 130 13.04 30.12 6.11
N PRO A 131 13.54 31.34 5.85
CA PRO A 131 14.18 32.16 6.87
C PRO A 131 13.25 32.44 8.05
N LEU A 132 13.79 32.53 9.28
CA LEU A 132 12.99 32.70 10.50
C LEU A 132 12.12 33.97 10.52
N ASP A 133 12.49 34.99 9.75
CA ASP A 133 11.79 36.26 9.63
C ASP A 133 10.95 36.38 8.35
N ALA A 134 10.92 35.36 7.51
CA ALA A 134 10.16 35.39 6.27
C ALA A 134 8.67 35.11 6.51
N PRO A 135 7.75 35.80 5.77
CA PRO A 135 6.34 35.52 5.84
C PRO A 135 6.02 34.12 5.28
N ALA A 136 5.34 33.29 6.06
CA ALA A 136 4.95 31.94 5.68
C ALA A 136 3.49 31.80 5.26
N ASP A 137 2.71 32.88 5.27
CA ASP A 137 1.25 32.87 5.10
C ASP A 137 0.79 32.19 3.79
N SER A 138 1.47 32.47 2.68
CA SER A 138 1.14 31.86 1.40
C SER A 138 1.44 30.36 1.37
N LEU A 139 2.56 29.94 2.01
CA LEU A 139 2.95 28.54 2.09
C LEU A 139 1.97 27.75 2.96
N TYR A 140 1.55 28.31 4.10
CA TYR A 140 0.49 27.72 4.92
C TYR A 140 -0.86 27.66 4.20
N ALA A 141 -1.22 28.71 3.45
CA ALA A 141 -2.47 28.71 2.70
C ALA A 141 -2.50 27.61 1.63
N ASP A 142 -1.38 27.38 0.94
CA ASP A 142 -1.27 26.31 -0.06
C ASP A 142 -1.24 24.92 0.57
N TYR A 143 -0.52 24.76 1.69
CA TYR A 143 -0.50 23.52 2.46
C TYR A 143 -1.91 23.14 2.94
N ASN A 144 -2.66 24.08 3.52
CA ASN A 144 -4.00 23.85 4.06
C ASN A 144 -5.05 23.50 2.99
N LYS A 145 -4.77 23.77 1.71
CA LYS A 145 -5.62 23.34 0.58
C LYS A 145 -5.31 21.95 0.09
N LEU A 146 -4.06 21.48 0.25
CA LEU A 146 -3.61 20.24 -0.37
C LEU A 146 -4.45 19.03 0.06
N VAL A 147 -4.71 18.88 1.36
CA VAL A 147 -5.46 17.73 1.89
C VAL A 147 -6.93 17.78 1.45
N PRO A 148 -7.70 18.87 1.69
CA PRO A 148 -9.09 18.95 1.24
C PRO A 148 -9.26 18.76 -0.26
N GLU A 149 -8.46 19.42 -1.09
CA GLU A 149 -8.50 19.26 -2.55
C GLU A 149 -8.17 17.83 -2.99
N SER A 150 -7.22 17.16 -2.31
CA SER A 150 -6.87 15.78 -2.61
C SER A 150 -7.98 14.81 -2.20
N ILE A 151 -8.67 15.05 -1.09
CA ILE A 151 -9.86 14.27 -0.69
C ILE A 151 -10.98 14.47 -1.71
N GLU A 152 -11.31 15.73 -2.05
CA GLU A 152 -12.37 16.05 -3.01
C GLU A 152 -12.13 15.40 -4.38
N ALA A 153 -10.89 15.44 -4.86
CA ALA A 153 -10.51 14.81 -6.13
C ALA A 153 -10.54 13.25 -6.11
N ASN A 154 -10.75 12.64 -4.95
CA ASN A 154 -10.69 11.19 -4.76
C ASN A 154 -11.86 10.62 -3.94
N LEU A 155 -13.01 11.31 -3.89
CA LEU A 155 -14.19 10.89 -3.13
C LEU A 155 -14.77 9.53 -3.57
N ASP A 156 -14.47 9.09 -4.79
CA ASP A 156 -14.97 7.87 -5.41
C ASP A 156 -14.04 6.66 -5.26
N ASN A 157 -12.92 6.80 -4.52
CA ASN A 157 -11.92 5.74 -4.44
C ASN A 157 -11.29 5.60 -3.03
N LEU A 158 -10.56 4.49 -2.84
CA LEU A 158 -9.95 4.13 -1.55
C LEU A 158 -8.89 5.14 -1.08
N PHE A 159 -8.21 5.85 -1.98
CA PHE A 159 -7.21 6.84 -1.61
C PHE A 159 -7.85 8.05 -0.92
N GLY A 160 -8.99 8.54 -1.41
CA GLY A 160 -9.74 9.60 -0.74
C GLY A 160 -10.24 9.19 0.65
N ALA A 161 -10.78 7.98 0.79
CA ALA A 161 -11.18 7.43 2.09
C ALA A 161 -9.99 7.32 3.06
N TYR A 162 -8.82 6.94 2.57
CA TYR A 162 -7.59 6.89 3.34
C TYR A 162 -7.17 8.29 3.82
N LEU A 163 -7.11 9.27 2.93
CA LEU A 163 -6.77 10.66 3.28
C LEU A 163 -7.74 11.21 4.34
N PHE A 164 -9.04 11.02 4.14
CA PHE A 164 -10.05 11.42 5.12
C PHE A 164 -9.78 10.78 6.49
N SER A 165 -9.49 9.48 6.54
CA SER A 165 -9.23 8.78 7.81
C SER A 165 -7.97 9.24 8.53
N VAL A 166 -6.96 9.74 7.79
CA VAL A 166 -5.68 10.18 8.37
C VAL A 166 -5.69 11.63 8.79
N TYR A 167 -6.35 12.51 8.01
CA TYR A 167 -6.23 13.95 8.18
C TYR A 167 -7.47 14.63 8.78
N GLU A 168 -8.67 14.07 8.61
CA GLU A 168 -9.89 14.66 9.19
C GLU A 168 -10.04 14.35 10.69
N PHE A 169 -9.39 13.29 11.17
CA PHE A 169 -9.37 12.98 12.61
C PHE A 169 -8.49 13.94 13.42
N ASP A 170 -7.56 14.65 12.79
CA ASP A 170 -6.70 15.63 13.45
C ASP A 170 -7.31 17.05 13.51
N GLY A 171 -8.48 17.25 12.95
CA GLY A 171 -9.11 18.57 12.76
C GLY A 171 -10.14 19.02 13.80
N ASN A 172 -10.33 18.27 14.89
CA ASN A 172 -11.30 18.61 15.94
C ASN A 172 -10.64 18.67 17.32
N ASP A 173 -10.01 19.79 17.63
CA ASP A 173 -9.94 20.35 18.98
C ASP A 173 -9.99 21.89 18.95
#